data_f060f2aad1b7956816f81dd5f37594de
#
_entry.id   f060f2aad1b7956816f81dd5f37594de
#
_cell.length_a   1.000
_cell.length_b   1.000
_cell.length_c   1.000
_cell.angle_alpha   90.00
_cell.angle_beta   90.00
_cell.angle_gamma   90.00
#
_symmetry.space_group_name_H-M   'P 1'
#
loop_
_entity.id
_entity.type
_entity.pdbx_description
1 polymer ?
#
loop_
_entity_poly.entity_id
_entity_poly.type
_entity_poly.pdbx_seq_one_letter_code
_entity_poly.pdbx_strand_id
1 'polypeptide(L)'
;FKDDIFIPELNLGDAVLFNFKIVHGSTGNKTLKSRRAFSMRFIGDDVRFIDRGGPTSPPFDNINLKTGDTMREDWFPKVFNN
;
A
#
# COMPACT_ATOMS: atom_id res chain seq x y z
N PHE A 1 9.70 11.75 18.59
CA PHE A 1 9.45 10.71 17.55
C PHE A 1 9.70 9.32 18.08
N LYS A 2 10.76 9.19 18.85
CA LYS A 2 11.24 7.87 19.30
C LYS A 2 10.23 7.12 20.17
N ASP A 3 9.44 7.87 20.95
CA ASP A 3 8.43 7.28 21.85
C ASP A 3 7.12 6.95 21.14
N ASP A 4 6.97 7.41 19.89
CA ASP A 4 5.77 7.17 19.10
C ASP A 4 5.94 6.03 18.09
N ILE A 5 7.04 5.29 18.19
CA ILE A 5 7.32 4.20 17.26
C ILE A 5 6.77 2.89 17.82
N PHE A 6 5.89 2.26 17.03
CA PHE A 6 5.38 0.93 17.33
C PHE A 6 6.07 -0.09 16.44
N ILE A 7 6.65 -1.10 17.06
CA ILE A 7 7.31 -2.20 16.35
C ILE A 7 6.54 -3.48 16.64
N PRO A 8 5.71 -3.95 15.68
CA PRO A 8 4.96 -5.18 15.91
C PRO A 8 5.87 -6.40 15.87
N GLU A 9 5.64 -7.33 16.79
CA GLU A 9 6.25 -8.65 16.74
C GLU A 9 5.34 -9.58 15.95
N LEU A 10 5.82 -10.07 14.82
CA LEU A 10 5.02 -10.86 13.90
C LEU A 10 5.62 -12.26 13.75
N ASN A 11 4.76 -13.25 13.87
CA ASN A 11 5.07 -14.63 13.55
C ASN A 11 4.59 -14.96 12.15
N LEU A 12 5.03 -16.08 11.62
CA LEU A 12 4.61 -16.57 10.33
C LEU A 12 3.08 -16.67 10.28
N GLY A 13 2.48 -16.06 9.28
CA GLY A 13 1.03 -16.01 9.12
C GLY A 13 0.36 -14.79 9.71
N ASP A 14 1.07 -14.00 10.50
CA ASP A 14 0.52 -12.76 11.06
C ASP A 14 0.47 -11.65 10.01
N ALA A 15 -0.36 -10.65 10.27
CA ALA A 15 -0.51 -9.50 9.38
C ALA A 15 -0.66 -8.21 10.19
N VAL A 16 -0.28 -7.11 9.57
CA VAL A 16 -0.50 -5.76 10.10
C VAL A 16 -1.34 -4.99 9.09
N LEU A 17 -2.39 -4.36 9.58
CA LEU A 17 -3.23 -3.46 8.80
C LEU A 17 -3.02 -2.04 9.31
N PHE A 18 -2.72 -1.12 8.40
CA PHE A 18 -2.53 0.29 8.77
C PHE A 18 -2.94 1.21 7.65
N ASN A 19 -3.20 2.47 8.01
CA ASN A 19 -3.56 3.51 7.06
C ASN A 19 -2.30 4.03 6.36
N PHE A 20 -2.41 4.36 5.08
CA PHE A 20 -1.29 4.91 4.30
C PHE A 20 -0.71 6.21 4.86
N LYS A 21 -1.48 6.93 5.66
CA LYS A 21 -1.00 8.18 6.28
C LYS A 21 0.01 7.95 7.39
N ILE A 22 0.16 6.71 7.85
CA ILE A 22 1.13 6.37 8.89
C ILE A 22 2.52 6.30 8.27
N VAL A 23 3.45 7.02 8.86
CA VAL A 23 4.86 6.92 8.49
C VAL A 23 5.38 5.56 8.95
N HIS A 24 5.96 4.82 8.04
CA HIS A 24 6.43 3.48 8.33
C HIS A 24 7.73 3.20 7.57
N GLY A 25 8.45 2.23 8.03
CA GLY A 25 9.71 1.86 7.42
C GLY A 25 10.28 0.58 8.00
N SER A 26 11.45 0.24 7.54
CA SER A 26 12.17 -0.94 7.98
C SER A 26 13.67 -0.63 7.99
N THR A 27 14.38 -1.20 8.97
CA THR A 27 15.84 -1.08 9.03
C THR A 27 16.55 -2.10 8.14
N GLY A 28 15.79 -2.91 7.41
CA GLY A 28 16.33 -3.95 6.56
C GLY A 28 16.51 -5.28 7.29
N ASN A 29 16.79 -6.30 6.53
CA ASN A 29 17.00 -7.65 7.07
C ASN A 29 18.48 -7.86 7.36
N LYS A 30 18.84 -7.92 8.63
CA LYS A 30 20.23 -8.12 9.08
C LYS A 30 20.53 -9.58 9.40
N THR A 31 19.61 -10.49 9.12
CA THR A 31 19.79 -11.94 9.33
C THR A 31 20.24 -12.62 8.05
N LEU A 32 20.67 -13.87 8.18
CA LEU A 32 21.01 -14.71 7.03
C LEU A 32 19.79 -15.43 6.44
N LYS A 33 18.62 -15.29 7.08
CA LYS A 33 17.39 -15.93 6.63
C LYS A 33 16.65 -15.00 5.69
N SER A 34 15.97 -15.58 4.70
CA SER A 34 15.09 -14.82 3.81
C SER A 34 13.89 -14.28 4.57
N ARG A 35 13.52 -13.04 4.26
CA ARG A 35 12.30 -12.41 4.73
C ARG A 35 11.35 -12.28 3.55
N ARG A 36 10.16 -12.85 3.67
CA ARG A 36 9.12 -12.73 2.65
C ARG A 36 7.91 -12.07 3.24
N ALA A 37 7.39 -11.07 2.55
CA ALA A 37 6.18 -10.36 2.97
C ALA A 37 5.28 -10.15 1.75
N PHE A 38 3.99 -10.33 1.96
CA PHE A 38 2.96 -10.03 0.97
C PHE A 38 2.28 -8.73 1.37
N SER A 39 2.18 -7.80 0.44
CA SER A 39 1.56 -6.50 0.69
C SER A 39 0.35 -6.34 -0.21
N MET A 40 -0.79 -6.05 0.39
CA MET A 40 -2.01 -5.68 -0.32
C MET A 40 -2.39 -4.25 0.03
N ARG A 41 -2.89 -3.52 -0.95
CA ARG A 41 -3.35 -2.15 -0.77
C ARG A 41 -4.80 -2.05 -1.22
N PHE A 42 -5.62 -1.47 -0.35
CA PHE A 42 -7.04 -1.28 -0.60
C PHE A 42 -7.35 0.20 -0.66
N ILE A 43 -8.26 0.57 -1.55
CA ILE A 43 -8.74 1.95 -1.66
C ILE A 43 -10.26 1.97 -1.44
N GLY A 44 -10.76 3.09 -0.93
CA GLY A 44 -12.20 3.31 -0.80
C GLY A 44 -12.85 3.63 -2.14
N ASP A 45 -14.17 3.54 -2.19
CA ASP A 45 -14.95 3.78 -3.41
C ASP A 45 -15.01 5.25 -3.81
N ASP A 46 -14.69 6.15 -2.89
CA ASP A 46 -14.65 7.59 -3.13
C ASP A 46 -13.28 8.12 -3.56
N VAL A 47 -12.29 7.23 -3.70
CA VAL A 47 -10.94 7.61 -4.10
C VAL A 47 -10.93 8.04 -5.56
N ARG A 48 -10.23 9.13 -5.85
CA ARG A 48 -10.03 9.66 -7.21
C ARG A 48 -8.56 9.60 -7.57
N PHE A 49 -8.30 9.41 -8.85
CA PHE A 49 -6.93 9.42 -9.35
C PHE A 49 -6.32 10.82 -9.27
N ILE A 50 -5.05 10.89 -8.91
CA ILE A 50 -4.27 12.13 -8.94
C ILE A 50 -2.99 11.86 -9.72
N ASP A 51 -2.82 12.58 -10.82
CA ASP A 51 -1.59 12.54 -11.57
C ASP A 51 -0.66 13.64 -11.03
N ARG A 52 0.38 13.21 -10.32
CA ARG A 52 1.38 14.12 -9.75
C ARG A 52 2.62 14.25 -10.61
N GLY A 53 2.62 13.59 -11.79
CA GLY A 53 3.82 13.46 -12.60
C GLY A 53 4.85 12.53 -11.97
N GLY A 54 5.66 11.92 -12.80
CA GLY A 54 6.69 11.01 -12.33
C GLY A 54 6.21 9.61 -11.97
N PRO A 55 7.14 8.77 -11.52
CA PRO A 55 6.83 7.37 -11.25
C PRO A 55 6.01 7.19 -9.98
N THR A 56 5.18 6.16 -9.95
CA THR A 56 4.40 5.75 -8.80
C THR A 56 4.90 4.39 -8.28
N SER A 57 4.51 4.07 -7.05
CA SER A 57 4.80 2.78 -6.45
C SER A 57 3.52 2.17 -5.87
N PRO A 58 2.96 1.12 -6.46
CA PRO A 58 3.42 0.44 -7.68
C PRO A 58 3.26 1.30 -8.93
N PRO A 59 3.94 0.96 -10.02
CA PRO A 59 3.76 1.69 -11.28
C PRO A 59 2.41 1.37 -11.90
N PHE A 60 1.77 2.37 -12.48
CA PHE A 60 0.48 2.23 -13.16
C PHE A 60 0.64 2.57 -14.64
N ASP A 61 1.53 1.87 -15.32
CA ASP A 61 1.79 2.10 -16.71
C ASP A 61 0.53 1.88 -17.55
N ASN A 62 0.23 2.84 -18.44
CA ASN A 62 -0.94 2.77 -19.33
C ASN A 62 -2.30 2.75 -18.64
N ILE A 63 -2.39 3.27 -17.42
CA ILE A 63 -3.68 3.32 -16.70
C ILE A 63 -4.68 4.28 -17.39
N ASN A 64 -4.18 5.30 -18.09
CA ASN A 64 -4.97 6.26 -18.87
C ASN A 64 -6.04 6.97 -18.06
N LEU A 65 -5.69 7.39 -16.86
CA LEU A 65 -6.56 8.18 -16.00
C LEU A 65 -6.02 9.60 -15.88
N LYS A 66 -6.93 10.53 -15.71
CA LYS A 66 -6.64 11.96 -15.43
C LYS A 66 -6.97 12.25 -13.99
N THR A 67 -6.33 13.29 -13.43
CA THR A 67 -6.65 13.76 -12.09
C THR A 67 -8.16 14.03 -11.96
N GLY A 68 -8.77 13.46 -10.95
CA GLY A 68 -10.20 13.57 -10.68
C GLY A 68 -11.02 12.40 -11.21
N ASP A 69 -10.46 11.54 -12.03
CA ASP A 69 -11.19 10.38 -12.56
C ASP A 69 -11.43 9.35 -11.46
N THR A 70 -12.52 8.60 -11.61
CA THR A 70 -12.76 7.42 -10.78
C THR A 70 -11.76 6.33 -11.11
N MET A 71 -11.45 5.49 -10.13
CA MET A 71 -10.55 4.37 -10.36
C MET A 71 -11.22 3.31 -11.24
N ARG A 72 -10.44 2.71 -12.11
CA ARG A 72 -10.93 1.70 -13.06
C ARG A 72 -11.08 0.35 -12.36
N GLU A 73 -12.21 -0.31 -12.55
CA GLU A 73 -12.47 -1.61 -11.93
C GLU A 73 -11.62 -2.74 -12.52
N ASP A 74 -11.14 -2.59 -13.75
CA ASP A 74 -10.24 -3.58 -14.36
C ASP A 74 -8.83 -3.55 -13.74
N TRP A 75 -8.41 -2.41 -13.19
CA TRP A 75 -7.16 -2.27 -12.43
C TRP A 75 -7.36 -2.45 -10.93
N PHE A 76 -8.52 -2.05 -10.43
CA PHE A 76 -8.86 -2.05 -9.00
C PHE A 76 -10.20 -2.76 -8.82
N PRO A 77 -10.21 -4.10 -8.93
CA PRO A 77 -11.47 -4.83 -8.79
C PRO A 77 -12.06 -4.69 -7.40
N LYS A 78 -13.37 -4.67 -7.33
CA LYS A 78 -14.06 -4.61 -6.05
C LYS A 78 -13.84 -5.91 -5.30
N VAL A 79 -13.27 -5.82 -4.10
CA VAL A 79 -13.01 -6.98 -3.23
C VAL A 79 -14.00 -7.05 -2.08
N PHE A 80 -14.74 -5.98 -1.85
CA PHE A 80 -15.77 -5.90 -0.83
C PHE A 80 -16.96 -5.12 -1.40
N ASN A 81 -18.15 -5.66 -1.25
CA ASN A 81 -19.38 -5.08 -1.80
C ASN A 81 -20.44 -4.97 -0.71
N ASN A 82 -20.95 -3.75 -0.54
CA ASN A 82 -22.03 -3.50 0.43
C ASN A 82 -23.38 -3.96 -0.10
#